data_620c20d3ae7a3cd7ff77849c90b940fd
#
_entry.id   620c20d3ae7a3cd7ff77849c90b940fd
#
_cell.length_a   1.000
_cell.length_b   1.000
_cell.length_c   1.000
_cell.angle_alpha   90.00
_cell.angle_beta   90.00
_cell.angle_gamma   90.00
#
_symmetry.space_group_name_H-M   'P 1'
#
loop_
_entity.id
_entity.type
_entity.pdbx_description
1 polymer ?
#
loop_
_entity_poly.entity_id
_entity_poly.type
_entity_poly.pdbx_seq_one_letter_code
_entity_poly.pdbx_strand_id
1 'polypeptide(L)'
;MNNIIEDFCVAWQTLDAELLIKHLDNSFVYDSQWVFESLDCNGYKDYIRGKFATLEKNGIRITASIVEDPYWGGQMLMLGQNGQSSYYRIKVKNGKVIKGDLCMF
;
A
#
# COMPACT_ATOMS: atom_id res chain seq x y z
N MET A 1 10.41 11.60 -13.44
CA MET A 1 9.36 11.84 -12.42
C MET A 1 8.74 10.50 -12.06
N ASN A 2 8.76 10.14 -10.79
CA ASN A 2 8.23 8.84 -10.37
C ASN A 2 6.70 8.86 -10.37
N ASN A 3 6.12 7.81 -10.91
CA ASN A 3 4.69 7.56 -10.83
C ASN A 3 4.33 7.16 -9.39
N ILE A 4 3.14 7.54 -8.92
CA ILE A 4 2.66 7.21 -7.57
C ILE A 4 2.71 5.70 -7.32
N ILE A 5 2.23 4.88 -8.26
CA ILE A 5 2.22 3.42 -8.10
C ILE A 5 3.64 2.86 -8.03
N GLU A 6 4.59 3.45 -8.75
CA GLU A 6 5.99 3.04 -8.68
C GLU A 6 6.57 3.31 -7.30
N ASP A 7 6.28 4.47 -6.71
CA ASP A 7 6.74 4.80 -5.36
C ASP A 7 6.12 3.86 -4.32
N PHE A 8 4.85 3.51 -4.48
CA PHE A 8 4.23 2.51 -3.61
C PHE A 8 4.93 1.15 -3.75
N CYS A 9 5.25 0.74 -4.98
CA CYS A 9 5.95 -0.51 -5.22
C CYS A 9 7.31 -0.53 -4.53
N VAL A 10 8.11 0.51 -4.70
CA VAL A 10 9.44 0.62 -4.06
C VAL A 10 9.29 0.68 -2.53
N ALA A 11 8.28 1.39 -2.02
CA ALA A 11 8.04 1.48 -0.58
C ALA A 11 7.86 0.10 0.04
N TRP A 12 7.08 -0.77 -0.58
CA TRP A 12 6.87 -2.14 -0.10
C TRP A 12 8.11 -3.01 -0.26
N GLN A 13 8.84 -2.86 -1.37
CA GLN A 13 10.08 -3.62 -1.61
C GLN A 13 11.16 -3.29 -0.60
N THR A 14 11.26 -2.03 -0.20
CA THR A 14 12.33 -1.54 0.68
C THR A 14 11.87 -1.33 2.12
N LEU A 15 10.56 -1.51 2.39
CA LEU A 15 9.94 -1.25 3.69
C LEU A 15 10.17 0.19 4.16
N ASP A 16 10.05 1.14 3.23
CA ASP A 16 10.19 2.57 3.50
C ASP A 16 8.81 3.22 3.38
N ALA A 17 8.15 3.40 4.52
CA ALA A 17 6.78 3.92 4.57
C ALA A 17 6.67 5.35 4.04
N GLU A 18 7.71 6.16 4.22
CA GLU A 18 7.66 7.57 3.81
C GLU A 18 7.52 7.75 2.30
N LEU A 19 8.00 6.78 1.52
CA LEU A 19 7.86 6.83 0.05
C LEU A 19 6.40 6.80 -0.40
N LEU A 20 5.53 6.11 0.34
CA LEU A 20 4.10 6.09 0.00
C LEU A 20 3.31 7.15 0.77
N ILE A 21 3.70 7.45 2.01
CA ILE A 21 3.00 8.41 2.87
C ILE A 21 2.94 9.80 2.21
N LYS A 22 4.01 10.21 1.55
CA LYS A 22 4.06 11.54 0.90
C LYS A 22 3.00 11.74 -0.18
N HIS A 23 2.42 10.65 -0.70
CA HIS A 23 1.39 10.71 -1.75
C HIS A 23 -0.03 10.72 -1.20
N LEU A 24 -0.22 10.51 0.11
CA LEU A 24 -1.55 10.41 0.70
C LEU A 24 -2.22 11.77 0.82
N ASP A 25 -3.47 11.83 0.38
CA ASP A 25 -4.30 13.01 0.62
C ASP A 25 -4.78 13.02 2.08
N ASN A 26 -5.13 14.20 2.60
CA ASN A 26 -5.66 14.30 3.97
C ASN A 26 -6.97 13.53 4.15
N SER A 27 -7.71 13.32 3.07
CA SER A 27 -8.96 12.57 3.08
C SER A 27 -8.77 11.07 2.86
N PHE A 28 -7.51 10.59 2.80
CA PHE A 28 -7.21 9.19 2.53
C PHE A 28 -7.90 8.27 3.53
N VAL A 29 -8.45 7.16 3.01
CA VAL A 29 -9.05 6.08 3.80
C VAL A 29 -8.44 4.76 3.36
N TYR A 30 -8.08 3.93 4.32
CA TYR A 30 -7.54 2.60 4.08
C TYR A 30 -8.51 1.53 4.56
N ASP A 31 -8.81 0.59 3.68
CA ASP A 31 -9.62 -0.60 3.99
C ASP A 31 -8.78 -1.84 3.76
N SER A 32 -8.98 -2.85 4.60
CA SER A 32 -8.33 -4.14 4.45
C SER A 32 -9.19 -5.22 5.08
N GLN A 33 -9.17 -6.40 4.50
CA GLN A 33 -9.85 -7.54 5.12
C GLN A 33 -9.22 -7.93 6.47
N TRP A 34 -8.05 -7.40 6.78
CA TRP A 34 -7.31 -7.66 8.03
C TRP A 34 -7.58 -6.64 9.12
N VAL A 35 -8.29 -5.55 8.82
CA VAL A 35 -8.67 -4.54 9.81
C VAL A 35 -10.20 -4.52 9.93
N PHE A 36 -10.69 -4.39 11.18
CA PHE A 36 -12.12 -4.36 11.42
C PHE A 36 -12.77 -3.03 11.05
N GLU A 37 -12.01 -1.97 11.12
CA GLU A 37 -12.47 -0.61 10.83
C GLU A 37 -11.53 0.04 9.84
N SER A 38 -12.09 0.91 9.00
CA SER A 38 -11.29 1.71 8.09
C SER A 38 -10.36 2.62 8.87
N LEU A 39 -9.16 2.85 8.34
CA LEU A 39 -8.20 3.78 8.92
C LEU A 39 -8.24 5.09 8.13
N ASP A 40 -8.25 6.22 8.85
CA ASP A 40 -8.06 7.52 8.21
C ASP A 40 -6.59 7.72 7.86
N CYS A 41 -6.28 8.88 7.27
CA CYS A 41 -4.92 9.18 6.82
C CYS A 41 -3.90 9.06 7.96
N ASN A 42 -4.17 9.66 9.11
CA ASN A 42 -3.25 9.63 10.24
C ASN A 42 -3.13 8.21 10.83
N GLY A 43 -4.24 7.52 10.96
CA GLY A 43 -4.25 6.14 11.46
C GLY A 43 -3.46 5.22 10.53
N TYR A 44 -3.61 5.39 9.24
CA TYR A 44 -2.86 4.58 8.27
C TYR A 44 -1.36 4.88 8.31
N LYS A 45 -0.96 6.14 8.44
CA LYS A 45 0.47 6.50 8.56
C LYS A 45 1.12 5.75 9.72
N ASP A 46 0.49 5.76 10.88
CA ASP A 46 1.01 5.06 12.04
C ASP A 46 1.01 3.54 11.83
N TYR A 47 -0.05 3.02 11.25
CA TYR A 47 -0.17 1.59 10.96
C TYR A 47 0.93 1.11 10.02
N ILE A 48 1.16 1.80 8.90
CA ILE A 48 2.12 1.33 7.90
C ILE A 48 3.56 1.50 8.37
N ARG A 49 3.87 2.55 9.14
CA ARG A 49 5.17 2.72 9.75
C ARG A 49 5.48 1.57 10.71
N GLY A 50 4.51 1.22 11.55
CA GLY A 50 4.64 0.11 12.48
C GLY A 50 4.77 -1.24 11.79
N LYS A 51 3.97 -1.47 10.76
CA LYS A 51 4.00 -2.71 9.99
C LYS A 51 5.36 -2.89 9.30
N PHE A 52 5.87 -1.86 8.65
CA PHE A 52 7.16 -1.95 7.95
C PHE A 52 8.31 -2.13 8.95
N ALA A 53 8.27 -1.43 10.08
CA ALA A 53 9.29 -1.60 11.12
C ALA A 53 9.31 -3.02 11.67
N THR A 54 8.14 -3.62 11.88
CA THR A 54 8.03 -5.01 12.35
C THR A 54 8.56 -6.01 11.33
N LEU A 55 8.22 -5.81 10.05
CA LEU A 55 8.70 -6.68 8.97
C LEU A 55 10.23 -6.61 8.87
N GLU A 56 10.79 -5.41 8.94
CA GLU A 56 12.23 -5.21 8.87
C GLU A 56 12.94 -5.84 10.07
N LYS A 57 12.40 -5.65 11.26
CA LYS A 57 12.95 -6.22 12.50
C LYS A 57 13.00 -7.75 12.44
N ASN A 58 12.00 -8.37 11.82
CA ASN A 58 11.89 -9.83 11.71
C ASN A 58 12.61 -10.38 10.48
N GLY A 59 13.25 -9.53 9.68
CA GLY A 59 13.96 -9.96 8.49
C GLY A 59 13.04 -10.44 7.37
N ILE A 60 11.78 -10.03 7.38
CA ILE A 60 10.80 -10.45 6.38
C ILE A 60 10.86 -9.48 5.20
N ARG A 61 10.97 -10.05 4.00
CA ARG A 61 10.96 -9.26 2.77
C ARG A 61 9.66 -9.47 2.04
N ILE A 62 9.15 -8.38 1.48
CA ILE A 62 7.95 -8.40 0.65
C ILE A 62 8.39 -8.25 -0.81
N THR A 63 7.85 -9.09 -1.68
CA THR A 63 7.97 -8.87 -3.11
C THR A 63 6.81 -8.00 -3.56
N ALA A 64 7.09 -7.06 -4.43
CA ALA A 64 6.04 -6.17 -4.96
C ALA A 64 6.23 -6.01 -6.46
N SER A 65 5.14 -6.09 -7.20
CA SER A 65 5.13 -5.85 -8.63
C SER A 65 3.88 -5.10 -9.02
N ILE A 66 3.98 -4.35 -10.13
CA ILE A 66 2.86 -3.58 -10.65
C ILE A 66 2.11 -4.46 -11.65
N VAL A 67 0.81 -4.60 -11.44
CA VAL A 67 -0.05 -5.39 -12.33
C VAL A 67 -1.31 -4.58 -12.67
N GLU A 68 -2.05 -5.02 -13.67
CA GLU A 68 -3.31 -4.37 -14.04
C GLU A 68 -4.40 -4.72 -13.02
N ASP A 69 -5.25 -3.73 -12.72
CA ASP A 69 -6.40 -3.92 -11.84
C ASP A 69 -7.64 -4.21 -12.70
N PRO A 70 -8.16 -5.45 -12.66
CA PRO A 70 -9.30 -5.82 -13.50
C PRO A 70 -10.64 -5.28 -13.01
N TYR A 71 -10.69 -4.74 -11.78
CA TYR A 71 -11.95 -4.28 -11.18
C TYR A 71 -12.08 -2.76 -11.21
N TRP A 72 -11.01 -2.04 -10.79
CA TRP A 72 -11.05 -0.57 -10.73
C TRP A 72 -10.46 0.08 -11.97
N GLY A 73 -9.77 -0.71 -12.82
CA GLY A 73 -8.99 -0.20 -13.92
C GLY A 73 -7.66 0.38 -13.44
N GLY A 74 -6.76 0.67 -14.37
CA GLY A 74 -5.43 1.17 -14.05
C GLY A 74 -4.54 0.08 -13.47
N GLN A 75 -3.68 0.45 -12.53
CA GLN A 75 -2.65 -0.42 -11.98
C GLN A 75 -2.83 -0.63 -10.49
N MET A 76 -2.41 -1.79 -10.00
CA MET A 76 -2.36 -2.11 -8.58
C MET A 76 -1.05 -2.84 -8.28
N LEU A 77 -0.78 -3.07 -7.00
CA LEU A 77 0.38 -3.87 -6.59
C LEU A 77 -0.04 -5.29 -6.27
N MET A 78 0.78 -6.24 -6.73
CA MET A 78 0.73 -7.60 -6.23
C MET A 78 1.86 -7.75 -5.20
N LEU A 79 1.48 -8.05 -3.96
CA LEU A 79 2.42 -8.19 -2.85
C LEU A 79 2.55 -9.68 -2.51
N GLY A 80 3.79 -10.12 -2.30
CA GLY A 80 4.07 -11.52 -1.95
C GLY A 80 4.82 -11.62 -0.64
N GLN A 81 4.41 -12.57 0.21
CA GLN A 81 5.07 -12.88 1.46
C GLN A 81 4.87 -14.36 1.76
N ASN A 82 5.97 -15.09 1.96
CA ASN A 82 5.92 -16.52 2.34
C ASN A 82 5.05 -17.37 1.41
N GLY A 83 5.12 -17.09 0.10
CA GLY A 83 4.36 -17.85 -0.90
C GLY A 83 2.90 -17.44 -1.03
N GLN A 84 2.44 -16.47 -0.24
CA GLN A 84 1.09 -15.94 -0.34
C GLN A 84 1.10 -14.60 -1.06
N SER A 85 0.07 -14.34 -1.86
CA SER A 85 -0.07 -13.10 -2.60
C SER A 85 -1.29 -12.32 -2.09
N SER A 86 -1.15 -10.99 -2.05
CA SER A 86 -2.24 -10.08 -1.80
C SER A 86 -2.16 -8.94 -2.81
N TYR A 87 -3.23 -8.16 -2.91
CA TYR A 87 -3.30 -7.09 -3.88
C TYR A 87 -3.61 -5.78 -3.17
N TYR A 88 -2.82 -4.76 -3.47
CA TYR A 88 -2.97 -3.43 -2.88
C TYR A 88 -3.42 -2.48 -3.99
N ARG A 89 -4.62 -1.96 -3.82
CA ARG A 89 -5.22 -1.02 -4.77
C ARG A 89 -5.16 0.38 -4.22
N ILE A 90 -4.94 1.34 -5.12
CA ILE A 90 -4.99 2.74 -4.75
C ILE A 90 -5.95 3.47 -5.68
N LYS A 91 -6.60 4.50 -5.14
CA LYS A 91 -7.41 5.42 -5.91
C LYS A 91 -6.80 6.80 -5.80
N VAL A 92 -6.54 7.42 -6.95
CA VAL A 92 -5.86 8.70 -7.03
C VAL A 92 -6.83 9.77 -7.52
N LYS A 93 -6.78 10.94 -6.91
CA LYS A 93 -7.55 12.11 -7.33
C LYS A 93 -6.68 13.34 -7.14
N ASN A 94 -6.60 14.16 -8.19
CA ASN A 94 -5.82 15.41 -8.19
C ASN A 94 -4.36 15.21 -7.76
N GLY A 95 -3.75 14.11 -8.21
CA GLY A 95 -2.35 13.82 -7.92
C GLY A 95 -2.06 13.28 -6.51
N LYS A 96 -3.10 12.96 -5.74
CA LYS A 96 -2.97 12.41 -4.38
C LYS A 96 -3.80 11.15 -4.25
N VAL A 97 -3.35 10.25 -3.38
CA VAL A 97 -4.05 8.99 -3.10
C VAL A 97 -5.15 9.25 -2.08
N ILE A 98 -6.38 8.94 -2.45
CA ILE A 98 -7.55 9.15 -1.58
C ILE A 98 -8.08 7.86 -0.98
N LYS A 99 -7.66 6.70 -1.51
CA LYS A 99 -8.10 5.40 -0.99
C LYS A 99 -7.03 4.35 -1.22
N GLY A 100 -6.84 3.48 -0.23
CA GLY A 100 -6.07 2.26 -0.34
C GLY A 100 -6.91 1.08 0.11
N ASP A 101 -6.74 -0.06 -0.55
CA ASP A 101 -7.49 -1.28 -0.25
C ASP A 101 -6.58 -2.49 -0.43
N LEU A 102 -6.47 -3.30 0.61
CA LEU A 102 -5.67 -4.53 0.57
C LEU A 102 -6.62 -5.72 0.62
N CYS A 103 -6.53 -6.57 -0.38
CA CYS A 103 -7.38 -7.74 -0.48
C CYS A 103 -6.61 -8.96 -1.00
N MET A 104 -7.17 -10.13 -0.74
CA MET A 104 -6.70 -11.41 -1.31
C MET A 104 -7.80 -11.95 -2.23
N PHE A 105 -7.37 -12.53 -3.31
CA PHE A 105 -8.29 -13.16 -4.26
C PHE A 105 -8.15 -14.67 -4.21
#